data_55d306de45f83e483b2b07c9dad85e23
#
_entry.id   55d306de45f83e483b2b07c9dad85e23
#
_cell.length_a   1.000
_cell.length_b   1.000
_cell.length_c   1.000
_cell.angle_alpha   90.00
_cell.angle_beta   90.00
_cell.angle_gamma   90.00
#
_symmetry.space_group_name_H-M   'P 1'
#
loop_
_entity.id
_entity.type
_entity.pdbx_description
1 polymer ?
#
loop_
_entity_poly.entity_id
_entity_poly.type
_entity_poly.pdbx_seq_one_letter_code
_entity_poly.pdbx_strand_id
1 'polypeptide(L)'
;MLVGDFHSQASIIDNVDTHINNIPIDDSYPTENQDLYFEDISLKKNDLYINSDGANITDLNSGKIIFTFSGNVEIISDIVIIKCDKAILEFEENKLKNAKFIGELSSFQQFDKKRELIASGTAEVFEYDHTANILRMETNAWVNNGSNEVSGNLITYNLVKRNIIADSENGSPVKLIIDSTSIN
;
A
#
# COMPACT_ATOMS: atom_id res chain seq x y z
N MET A 1 -45.80 7.67 3.39
CA MET A 1 -45.14 8.16 2.20
C MET A 1 -44.44 9.48 2.56
N LEU A 2 -43.22 9.38 3.06
CA LEU A 2 -42.39 10.54 3.43
C LEU A 2 -41.04 10.34 2.78
N VAL A 3 -40.81 11.15 1.75
CA VAL A 3 -39.51 11.30 1.07
C VAL A 3 -38.71 12.23 1.96
N GLY A 4 -37.70 11.72 2.62
CA GLY A 4 -36.77 12.52 3.43
C GLY A 4 -35.57 12.91 2.56
N ASP A 5 -35.32 14.20 2.46
CA ASP A 5 -34.26 14.85 1.71
C ASP A 5 -32.88 14.40 2.18
N PHE A 6 -32.12 13.76 1.30
CA PHE A 6 -30.66 13.51 1.44
C PHE A 6 -29.86 14.73 0.99
N HIS A 7 -29.94 15.86 1.69
CA HIS A 7 -29.15 17.05 1.39
C HIS A 7 -28.53 17.69 2.62
N SER A 8 -27.64 16.99 3.33
CA SER A 8 -26.76 17.69 4.29
C SER A 8 -25.60 16.88 4.87
N GLN A 9 -24.89 16.10 4.10
CA GLN A 9 -23.67 15.44 4.60
C GLN A 9 -22.45 15.61 3.68
N ALA A 10 -22.45 16.65 2.83
CA ALA A 10 -21.38 16.87 1.84
C ALA A 10 -20.27 17.83 2.29
N SER A 11 -20.14 18.17 3.59
CA SER A 11 -19.22 19.23 4.03
C SER A 11 -18.06 18.79 4.93
N ILE A 12 -17.72 17.51 5.01
CA ILE A 12 -16.62 17.02 5.88
C ILE A 12 -15.43 16.46 5.09
N ILE A 13 -15.46 16.52 3.75
CA ILE A 13 -14.36 15.98 2.92
C ILE A 13 -13.62 17.11 2.19
N ASP A 14 -13.31 18.21 2.89
CA ASP A 14 -12.55 19.31 2.28
C ASP A 14 -11.03 19.07 2.15
N ASN A 15 -10.53 17.87 2.43
CA ASN A 15 -9.11 17.52 2.24
C ASN A 15 -8.83 16.14 1.63
N VAL A 16 -9.85 15.45 1.16
CA VAL A 16 -9.65 14.33 0.26
C VAL A 16 -10.21 14.78 -1.08
N ASP A 17 -9.34 15.32 -1.92
CA ASP A 17 -9.68 15.71 -3.28
C ASP A 17 -10.05 14.42 -4.06
N THR A 18 -11.35 14.08 -3.99
CA THR A 18 -11.92 13.00 -4.80
C THR A 18 -12.05 13.48 -6.25
N HIS A 19 -10.93 13.65 -6.94
CA HIS A 19 -10.91 13.71 -8.39
C HIS A 19 -11.12 12.32 -9.00
N ILE A 20 -12.20 11.63 -8.59
CA ILE A 20 -12.62 10.37 -9.21
C ILE A 20 -13.34 10.60 -10.56
N ASN A 21 -13.60 11.82 -10.96
CA ASN A 21 -14.45 12.10 -12.12
C ASN A 21 -13.83 13.04 -13.14
N ASN A 22 -12.71 12.70 -13.76
CA ASN A 22 -12.34 13.22 -15.08
C ASN A 22 -11.03 12.61 -15.58
N ILE A 23 -10.93 11.30 -15.59
CA ILE A 23 -10.00 10.63 -16.49
C ILE A 23 -10.81 10.39 -17.77
N PRO A 24 -10.45 10.96 -18.92
CA PRO A 24 -11.04 10.56 -20.18
C PRO A 24 -10.76 9.09 -20.37
N ILE A 25 -11.80 8.27 -20.51
CA ILE A 25 -11.67 6.90 -20.98
C ILE A 25 -11.35 7.03 -22.48
N ASP A 26 -10.06 7.06 -22.78
CA ASP A 26 -9.59 6.86 -24.14
C ASP A 26 -9.40 5.36 -24.33
N ASP A 27 -10.18 4.75 -25.23
CA ASP A 27 -10.22 3.31 -25.54
C ASP A 27 -8.95 2.80 -26.26
N SER A 28 -7.82 3.48 -26.14
CA SER A 28 -6.54 3.04 -26.68
C SER A 28 -5.61 2.58 -25.56
N TYR A 29 -5.78 1.34 -25.08
CA TYR A 29 -4.72 0.66 -24.31
C TYR A 29 -3.58 0.29 -25.26
N PRO A 30 -2.38 0.84 -25.10
CA PRO A 30 -1.22 0.30 -25.81
C PRO A 30 -0.82 -1.02 -25.12
N THR A 31 -0.95 -2.09 -25.84
CA THR A 31 -0.24 -3.35 -25.57
C THR A 31 1.27 -3.10 -25.68
N GLU A 32 2.01 -3.70 -24.72
CA GLU A 32 3.48 -3.83 -24.61
C GLU A 32 4.25 -2.69 -23.92
N ASN A 33 4.84 -3.09 -22.77
CA ASN A 33 6.06 -2.54 -22.15
C ASN A 33 6.21 -1.01 -22.21
N GLN A 34 5.31 -0.31 -21.54
CA GLN A 34 5.62 1.05 -21.12
C GLN A 34 6.00 1.00 -19.65
N ASP A 35 7.30 1.19 -19.39
CA ASP A 35 7.77 1.75 -18.13
C ASP A 35 6.86 2.93 -17.83
N LEU A 36 6.08 2.83 -16.75
CA LEU A 36 5.23 3.91 -16.28
C LEU A 36 6.17 5.08 -15.95
N TYR A 37 6.33 5.99 -16.87
CA TYR A 37 6.98 7.26 -16.63
C TYR A 37 6.10 8.05 -15.68
N PHE A 38 6.47 8.05 -14.40
CA PHE A 38 5.84 8.86 -13.35
C PHE A 38 6.10 10.37 -13.51
N GLU A 39 6.56 10.83 -14.67
CA GLU A 39 6.94 12.24 -14.88
C GLU A 39 5.78 13.23 -14.79
N ASP A 40 4.52 12.76 -14.93
CA ASP A 40 3.35 13.65 -14.93
C ASP A 40 2.51 13.60 -13.65
N ILE A 41 2.78 12.70 -12.70
CA ILE A 41 2.08 12.68 -11.42
C ILE A 41 2.84 13.57 -10.45
N SER A 42 2.53 14.85 -10.43
CA SER A 42 2.96 15.77 -9.36
C SER A 42 2.19 15.44 -8.08
N LEU A 43 2.61 14.38 -7.39
CA LEU A 43 2.08 14.03 -6.08
C LEU A 43 2.38 15.16 -5.11
N LYS A 44 1.34 15.84 -4.60
CA LYS A 44 1.51 16.72 -3.45
C LYS A 44 1.94 15.86 -2.27
N LYS A 45 2.87 16.37 -1.48
CA LYS A 45 3.36 15.70 -0.27
C LYS A 45 2.16 15.23 0.58
N ASN A 46 2.02 13.91 0.77
CA ASN A 46 0.98 13.16 1.50
C ASN A 46 -0.26 12.72 0.67
N ASP A 47 -0.25 12.84 -0.65
CA ASP A 47 -1.34 12.29 -1.45
C ASP A 47 -1.23 10.76 -1.51
N LEU A 48 -2.37 10.11 -1.37
CA LEU A 48 -2.54 8.67 -1.52
C LEU A 48 -3.47 8.41 -2.70
N TYR A 49 -2.96 7.81 -3.76
CA TYR A 49 -3.74 7.43 -4.93
C TYR A 49 -4.07 5.95 -4.87
N ILE A 50 -5.33 5.62 -5.13
CA ILE A 50 -5.80 4.23 -5.08
C ILE A 50 -6.60 3.94 -6.33
N ASN A 51 -6.17 2.92 -7.08
CA ASN A 51 -6.91 2.31 -8.17
C ASN A 51 -7.45 0.96 -7.70
N SER A 52 -8.68 0.62 -8.07
CA SER A 52 -9.30 -0.69 -7.77
C SER A 52 -10.56 -0.88 -8.60
N ASP A 53 -11.01 -2.13 -8.75
CA ASP A 53 -12.27 -2.44 -9.45
C ASP A 53 -13.49 -2.10 -8.59
N GLY A 54 -13.36 -2.07 -7.26
CA GLY A 54 -14.45 -1.74 -6.35
C GLY A 54 -13.97 -1.08 -5.06
N ALA A 55 -14.82 -0.17 -4.53
CA ALA A 55 -14.57 0.52 -3.28
C ALA A 55 -15.82 0.55 -2.39
N ASN A 56 -15.62 0.43 -1.09
CA ASN A 56 -16.66 0.59 -0.06
C ASN A 56 -16.10 1.45 1.07
N ILE A 57 -16.92 2.35 1.59
CA ILE A 57 -16.58 3.23 2.70
C ILE A 57 -17.56 2.98 3.83
N THR A 58 -17.04 2.69 5.00
CA THR A 58 -17.84 2.50 6.22
C THR A 58 -17.43 3.52 7.26
N ASP A 59 -18.35 4.42 7.60
CA ASP A 59 -18.20 5.35 8.73
C ASP A 59 -18.80 4.71 9.99
N LEU A 60 -18.01 4.60 11.04
CA LEU A 60 -18.41 3.97 12.29
C LEU A 60 -18.96 4.98 13.31
N ASN A 61 -19.28 6.22 12.91
CA ASN A 61 -19.82 7.28 13.79
C ASN A 61 -18.99 7.56 15.07
N SER A 62 -17.73 7.13 15.08
CA SER A 62 -16.79 7.26 16.20
C SER A 62 -15.54 8.03 15.81
N GLY A 63 -15.57 8.74 14.67
CA GLY A 63 -14.37 9.36 14.08
C GLY A 63 -13.45 8.33 13.39
N LYS A 64 -13.93 7.10 13.24
CA LYS A 64 -13.23 6.01 12.57
C LYS A 64 -13.88 5.70 11.24
N ILE A 65 -13.12 5.72 10.16
CA ILE A 65 -13.57 5.41 8.80
C ILE A 65 -12.75 4.24 8.28
N ILE A 66 -13.43 3.27 7.69
CA ILE A 66 -12.81 2.13 7.03
C ILE A 66 -13.09 2.20 5.54
N PHE A 67 -12.02 2.24 4.75
CA PHE A 67 -12.07 2.09 3.31
C PHE A 67 -11.69 0.66 2.95
N THR A 68 -12.51 0.02 2.12
CA THR A 68 -12.23 -1.31 1.58
C THR A 68 -12.21 -1.23 0.07
N PHE A 69 -11.09 -1.64 -0.53
CA PHE A 69 -10.88 -1.70 -1.97
C PHE A 69 -10.74 -3.15 -2.39
N SER A 70 -11.21 -3.51 -3.58
CA SER A 70 -11.20 -4.88 -4.08
C SER A 70 -11.01 -4.95 -5.59
N GLY A 71 -10.27 -5.96 -6.04
CA GLY A 71 -9.90 -6.23 -7.42
C GLY A 71 -8.83 -5.27 -7.96
N ASN A 72 -7.70 -5.82 -8.41
CA ASN A 72 -6.59 -5.08 -9.03
C ASN A 72 -6.17 -3.82 -8.25
N VAL A 73 -6.08 -3.93 -6.94
CA VAL A 73 -5.80 -2.77 -6.08
C VAL A 73 -4.35 -2.33 -6.24
N GLU A 74 -4.16 -1.08 -6.62
CA GLU A 74 -2.87 -0.40 -6.65
C GLU A 74 -2.93 0.85 -5.79
N ILE A 75 -2.03 0.97 -4.84
CA ILE A 75 -1.92 2.10 -3.91
C ILE A 75 -0.57 2.76 -4.12
N ILE A 76 -0.58 4.05 -4.41
CA ILE A 76 0.61 4.86 -4.69
C ILE A 76 0.68 5.99 -3.69
N SER A 77 1.81 6.10 -3.02
CA SER A 77 2.18 7.24 -2.18
C SER A 77 3.52 7.82 -2.63
N ASP A 78 3.98 8.86 -1.97
CA ASP A 78 5.29 9.49 -2.26
C ASP A 78 6.45 8.48 -2.40
N ILE A 79 6.47 7.49 -1.53
CA ILE A 79 7.63 6.61 -1.34
C ILE A 79 7.29 5.12 -1.38
N VAL A 80 6.01 4.77 -1.54
CA VAL A 80 5.59 3.36 -1.50
C VAL A 80 4.54 3.10 -2.57
N ILE A 81 4.70 2.00 -3.29
CA ILE A 81 3.68 1.43 -4.17
C ILE A 81 3.32 0.05 -3.62
N ILE A 82 2.01 -0.24 -3.51
CA ILE A 82 1.49 -1.54 -3.09
C ILE A 82 0.51 -2.04 -4.14
N LYS A 83 0.62 -3.32 -4.49
CA LYS A 83 -0.34 -4.02 -5.36
C LYS A 83 -0.88 -5.23 -4.62
N CYS A 84 -2.21 -5.43 -4.67
CA CYS A 84 -2.89 -6.55 -3.99
C CYS A 84 -4.29 -6.78 -4.59
N ASP A 85 -4.98 -7.81 -4.12
CA ASP A 85 -6.36 -8.09 -4.55
C ASP A 85 -7.39 -7.35 -3.70
N LYS A 86 -7.05 -7.06 -2.44
CA LYS A 86 -7.91 -6.36 -1.49
C LYS A 86 -7.08 -5.50 -0.55
N ALA A 87 -7.52 -4.27 -0.32
CA ALA A 87 -6.96 -3.38 0.69
C ALA A 87 -8.05 -2.92 1.67
N ILE A 88 -7.68 -2.85 2.95
CA ILE A 88 -8.51 -2.31 4.02
C ILE A 88 -7.68 -1.23 4.71
N LEU A 89 -8.15 0.02 4.66
CA LEU A 89 -7.48 1.16 5.27
C LEU A 89 -8.34 1.69 6.41
N GLU A 90 -7.74 1.81 7.58
CA GLU A 90 -8.39 2.32 8.78
C GLU A 90 -7.88 3.72 9.11
N PHE A 91 -8.78 4.70 9.07
CA PHE A 91 -8.53 6.07 9.45
C PHE A 91 -9.21 6.39 10.76
N GLU A 92 -8.55 7.17 11.59
CA GLU A 92 -9.08 7.74 12.82
C GLU A 92 -8.67 9.22 12.87
N GLU A 93 -9.65 10.10 13.08
CA GLU A 93 -9.43 11.55 13.03
C GLU A 93 -8.72 12.01 11.74
N ASN A 94 -9.16 11.49 10.60
CA ASN A 94 -8.59 11.75 9.26
C ASN A 94 -7.11 11.36 9.09
N LYS A 95 -6.59 10.49 9.95
CA LYS A 95 -5.22 9.97 9.86
C LYS A 95 -5.25 8.47 9.65
N LEU A 96 -4.47 7.99 8.69
CA LEU A 96 -4.26 6.55 8.53
C LEU A 96 -3.65 6.00 9.82
N LYS A 97 -4.24 4.95 10.36
CA LYS A 97 -3.74 4.21 11.53
C LYS A 97 -3.15 2.88 11.11
N ASN A 98 -3.97 2.08 10.46
CA ASN A 98 -3.59 0.75 10.02
C ASN A 98 -4.02 0.54 8.58
N ALA A 99 -3.32 -0.34 7.90
CA ALA A 99 -3.74 -0.85 6.60
C ALA A 99 -3.45 -2.35 6.51
N LYS A 100 -4.35 -3.07 5.85
CA LYS A 100 -4.18 -4.49 5.54
C LYS A 100 -4.35 -4.70 4.04
N PHE A 101 -3.39 -5.42 3.44
CA PHE A 101 -3.37 -5.74 2.04
C PHE A 101 -3.33 -7.25 1.90
N ILE A 102 -4.18 -7.80 1.05
CA ILE A 102 -4.41 -9.24 0.93
C ILE A 102 -4.42 -9.58 -0.57
N GLY A 103 -3.70 -10.61 -0.96
CA GLY A 103 -3.70 -11.15 -2.31
C GLY A 103 -2.84 -12.40 -2.38
N GLU A 104 -3.06 -13.23 -3.39
CA GLU A 104 -2.29 -14.44 -3.61
C GLU A 104 -0.79 -14.14 -3.77
N LEU A 105 -0.47 -12.95 -4.30
CA LEU A 105 0.88 -12.38 -4.37
C LEU A 105 0.81 -10.86 -4.26
N SER A 106 0.54 -10.36 -3.06
CA SER A 106 0.66 -8.93 -2.80
C SER A 106 2.13 -8.50 -2.87
N SER A 107 2.38 -7.28 -3.32
CA SER A 107 3.73 -6.74 -3.45
C SER A 107 3.83 -5.31 -2.93
N PHE A 108 5.01 -4.94 -2.45
CA PHE A 108 5.34 -3.56 -2.17
C PHE A 108 6.68 -3.17 -2.80
N GLN A 109 6.81 -1.89 -3.12
CA GLN A 109 8.04 -1.24 -3.53
C GLN A 109 8.22 0.05 -2.72
N GLN A 110 9.40 0.26 -2.18
CA GLN A 110 9.76 1.48 -1.46
C GLN A 110 10.85 2.24 -2.19
N PHE A 111 10.65 3.53 -2.34
CA PHE A 111 11.55 4.44 -3.04
C PHE A 111 12.14 5.47 -2.05
N ASP A 112 13.31 5.98 -2.36
CA ASP A 112 13.87 7.13 -1.67
C ASP A 112 13.36 8.45 -2.26
N LYS A 113 13.87 9.58 -1.75
CA LYS A 113 13.50 10.93 -2.23
C LYS A 113 13.95 11.22 -3.67
N LYS A 114 14.87 10.42 -4.21
CA LYS A 114 15.33 10.51 -5.59
C LYS A 114 14.58 9.57 -6.53
N ARG A 115 13.57 8.87 -6.01
CA ARG A 115 12.82 7.82 -6.71
C ARG A 115 13.65 6.58 -7.04
N GLU A 116 14.75 6.34 -6.32
CA GLU A 116 15.50 5.11 -6.42
C GLU A 116 14.83 4.02 -5.57
N LEU A 117 14.68 2.82 -6.13
CA LEU A 117 14.12 1.66 -5.41
C LEU A 117 15.10 1.26 -4.29
N ILE A 118 14.62 1.26 -3.05
CA ILE A 118 15.43 0.95 -1.87
C ILE A 118 15.00 -0.30 -1.15
N ALA A 119 13.76 -0.74 -1.37
CA ALA A 119 13.28 -2.03 -0.89
C ALA A 119 12.10 -2.50 -1.72
N SER A 120 11.93 -3.81 -1.81
CA SER A 120 10.76 -4.45 -2.39
C SER A 120 10.46 -5.76 -1.67
N GLY A 121 9.22 -6.21 -1.74
CA GLY A 121 8.85 -7.48 -1.13
C GLY A 121 7.50 -7.99 -1.59
N THR A 122 7.25 -9.27 -1.28
CA THR A 122 6.01 -9.96 -1.59
C THR A 122 5.54 -10.77 -0.38
N ALA A 123 4.23 -10.93 -0.24
CA ALA A 123 3.58 -11.82 0.73
C ALA A 123 2.11 -12.01 0.34
N GLU A 124 1.41 -12.94 0.96
CA GLU A 124 -0.03 -13.06 0.79
C GLU A 124 -0.78 -12.00 1.60
N VAL A 125 -0.22 -11.62 2.76
CA VAL A 125 -0.82 -10.60 3.62
C VAL A 125 0.25 -9.60 4.05
N PHE A 126 -0.06 -8.31 3.90
CA PHE A 126 0.67 -7.22 4.55
C PHE A 126 -0.22 -6.57 5.59
N GLU A 127 0.34 -6.28 6.77
CA GLU A 127 -0.27 -5.43 7.78
C GLU A 127 0.66 -4.24 8.06
N TYR A 128 0.15 -3.04 7.86
CA TYR A 128 0.90 -1.82 8.08
C TYR A 128 0.38 -1.06 9.30
N ASP A 129 1.27 -0.82 10.26
CA ASP A 129 1.07 0.09 11.37
C ASP A 129 1.74 1.43 11.04
N HIS A 130 0.93 2.46 10.80
CA HIS A 130 1.42 3.79 10.46
C HIS A 130 2.18 4.45 11.61
N THR A 131 1.76 4.20 12.84
CA THR A 131 2.38 4.81 14.04
C THR A 131 3.78 4.26 14.28
N ALA A 132 3.95 2.97 14.11
CA ALA A 132 5.24 2.29 14.26
C ALA A 132 6.11 2.33 12.99
N ASN A 133 5.52 2.67 11.84
CA ASN A 133 6.13 2.54 10.50
C ASN A 133 6.59 1.11 10.21
N ILE A 134 5.78 0.14 10.61
CA ILE A 134 6.07 -1.28 10.48
C ILE A 134 5.15 -1.90 9.44
N LEU A 135 5.75 -2.62 8.50
CA LEU A 135 5.09 -3.52 7.57
C LEU A 135 5.36 -4.96 8.01
N ARG A 136 4.34 -5.66 8.48
CA ARG A 136 4.35 -7.08 8.79
C ARG A 136 3.89 -7.84 7.55
N MET A 137 4.62 -8.85 7.16
CA MET A 137 4.43 -9.64 5.96
C MET A 137 4.26 -11.10 6.37
N GLU A 138 3.14 -11.70 5.99
CA GLU A 138 2.76 -13.05 6.41
C GLU A 138 2.50 -13.94 5.20
N THR A 139 2.88 -15.19 5.32
CA THR A 139 2.71 -16.26 4.34
C THR A 139 3.49 -16.00 3.05
N ASN A 140 4.45 -16.87 2.76
CA ASN A 140 5.32 -16.76 1.59
C ASN A 140 6.02 -15.39 1.49
N ALA A 141 6.40 -14.84 2.64
CA ALA A 141 6.99 -13.52 2.71
C ALA A 141 8.41 -13.50 2.17
N TRP A 142 8.71 -12.47 1.38
CA TRP A 142 10.05 -12.18 0.86
C TRP A 142 10.27 -10.67 0.86
N VAL A 143 11.48 -10.25 1.20
CA VAL A 143 11.89 -8.85 1.16
C VAL A 143 13.34 -8.70 0.71
N ASN A 144 13.60 -7.71 -0.12
CA ASN A 144 14.92 -7.24 -0.50
C ASN A 144 15.06 -5.77 -0.13
N ASN A 145 16.09 -5.38 0.61
CA ASN A 145 16.37 -3.99 1.00
C ASN A 145 17.59 -3.38 0.27
N GLY A 146 17.95 -3.96 -0.88
CA GLY A 146 19.09 -3.55 -1.68
C GLY A 146 20.42 -4.25 -1.31
N SER A 147 20.57 -4.69 -0.06
CA SER A 147 21.79 -5.38 0.42
C SER A 147 21.51 -6.81 0.86
N ASN A 148 20.30 -7.11 1.26
CA ASN A 148 19.94 -8.40 1.81
C ASN A 148 18.59 -8.86 1.25
N GLU A 149 18.49 -10.15 0.98
CA GLU A 149 17.22 -10.81 0.69
C GLU A 149 16.86 -11.75 1.84
N VAL A 150 15.64 -11.63 2.33
CA VAL A 150 15.12 -12.46 3.41
C VAL A 150 13.82 -13.08 2.98
N SER A 151 13.63 -14.37 3.21
CA SER A 151 12.36 -15.05 3.01
C SER A 151 11.98 -15.92 4.21
N GLY A 152 10.69 -16.03 4.46
CA GLY A 152 10.13 -16.79 5.57
C GLY A 152 8.61 -16.69 5.62
N ASN A 153 8.00 -17.23 6.66
CA ASN A 153 6.55 -17.12 6.84
C ASN A 153 6.10 -15.83 7.50
N LEU A 154 6.98 -15.23 8.29
CA LEU A 154 6.73 -13.97 8.98
C LEU A 154 7.95 -13.08 8.87
N ILE A 155 7.78 -11.92 8.27
CA ILE A 155 8.79 -10.89 8.17
C ILE A 155 8.20 -9.57 8.66
N THR A 156 8.95 -8.87 9.50
CA THR A 156 8.64 -7.52 9.95
C THR A 156 9.68 -6.56 9.37
N TYR A 157 9.24 -5.59 8.58
CA TYR A 157 10.07 -4.57 7.97
C TYR A 157 9.72 -3.19 8.49
N ASN A 158 10.71 -2.45 9.01
CA ASN A 158 10.52 -1.06 9.40
C ASN A 158 10.89 -0.13 8.24
N LEU A 159 9.91 0.56 7.70
CA LEU A 159 10.05 1.44 6.53
C LEU A 159 11.03 2.62 6.74
N VAL A 160 11.17 3.09 7.98
CA VAL A 160 12.06 4.22 8.32
C VAL A 160 13.48 3.75 8.63
N LYS A 161 13.60 2.75 9.50
CA LYS A 161 14.90 2.21 9.94
C LYS A 161 15.52 1.24 8.93
N ARG A 162 14.71 0.75 7.98
CA ARG A 162 15.07 -0.24 6.96
C ARG A 162 15.62 -1.56 7.54
N ASN A 163 15.26 -1.89 8.78
CA ASN A 163 15.65 -3.16 9.38
C ASN A 163 14.58 -4.22 9.13
N ILE A 164 15.07 -5.45 8.98
CA ILE A 164 14.27 -6.65 8.74
C ILE A 164 14.41 -7.54 9.95
N ILE A 165 13.29 -8.07 10.43
CA ILE A 165 13.22 -9.13 11.43
C ILE A 165 12.41 -10.26 10.80
N ALA A 166 12.93 -11.46 10.77
CA ALA A 166 12.24 -12.63 10.25
C ALA A 166 12.17 -13.71 11.30
N ASP A 167 10.99 -14.31 11.46
CA ASP A 167 10.72 -15.38 12.39
C ASP A 167 10.28 -16.65 11.68
N SER A 168 10.70 -17.79 12.23
CA SER A 168 10.26 -19.11 11.80
C SER A 168 8.95 -19.51 12.51
N GLU A 169 7.83 -18.85 12.16
CA GLU A 169 6.53 -19.35 12.62
C GLU A 169 6.26 -20.74 12.01
N ASN A 170 5.80 -21.66 12.84
CA ASN A 170 5.42 -23.03 12.44
C ASN A 170 6.54 -23.86 11.80
N GLY A 171 7.81 -23.62 12.17
CA GLY A 171 8.92 -24.45 11.74
C GLY A 171 9.41 -24.23 10.30
N SER A 172 8.89 -23.25 9.61
CA SER A 172 9.38 -22.87 8.28
C SER A 172 10.71 -22.12 8.41
N PRO A 173 11.80 -22.56 7.74
CA PRO A 173 13.09 -21.92 7.90
C PRO A 173 13.11 -20.51 7.32
N VAL A 174 13.78 -19.59 8.01
CA VAL A 174 14.17 -18.29 7.45
C VAL A 174 15.37 -18.50 6.53
N LYS A 175 15.32 -17.94 5.34
CA LYS A 175 16.46 -17.87 4.40
C LYS A 175 16.96 -16.45 4.32
N LEU A 176 18.27 -16.27 4.37
CA LEU A 176 18.94 -14.99 4.24
C LEU A 176 20.02 -15.10 3.16
N ILE A 177 20.00 -14.17 2.22
CA ILE A 177 21.04 -13.97 1.22
C ILE A 177 21.65 -12.59 1.50
N ILE A 178 22.96 -12.54 1.68
CA ILE A 178 23.71 -11.30 1.91
C ILE A 178 24.55 -11.03 0.67
N ASP A 179 24.43 -9.85 0.10
CA ASP A 179 25.32 -9.41 -0.97
C ASP A 179 26.69 -9.10 -0.37
N SER A 180 27.65 -10.03 -0.59
CA SER A 180 29.00 -9.92 -0.06
C SER A 180 29.86 -8.85 -0.78
N THR A 181 29.39 -8.27 -1.88
CA THR A 181 30.11 -7.19 -2.58
C THR A 181 30.04 -5.87 -1.82
N SER A 182 29.12 -5.76 -0.86
CA SER A 182 28.93 -4.58 0.00
C SER A 182 29.85 -4.56 1.25
N ILE A 183 30.71 -5.57 1.44
CA ILE A 183 31.56 -5.75 2.64
C ILE A 183 33.03 -5.38 2.35
N ASN A 184 33.25 -4.29 1.65
CA ASN A 184 34.60 -3.71 1.46
C ASN A 184 34.70 -2.33 2.07
#